data_c791805c78660f9d889a1eb9b71c19c3
#
_entry.id   c791805c78660f9d889a1eb9b71c19c3
#
_cell.length_a   1.000
_cell.length_b   1.000
_cell.length_c   1.000
_cell.angle_alpha   90.00
_cell.angle_beta   90.00
_cell.angle_gamma   90.00
#
_symmetry.space_group_name_H-M   'P 1'
#
loop_
_entity.id
_entity.type
_entity.pdbx_description
1 polymer ?
#
loop_
_entity_poly.entity_id
_entity_poly.type
_entity_poly.pdbx_seq_one_letter_code
_entity_poly.pdbx_strand_id
1 'polypeptide(L)'
;RRQRQMCIRDRHEECGVFGVYDLDGGDVASTIYYGLFALQHRGQESCGIAVSDTKGPKGKVLSSKGMGLVNEVFDSEKLEKLKGNIGVGHVRYSTAGASNGQNVQPLVLNYVKGILMLAHNGNLVNAPELRKELEYTGAIFQTTIDSEVIAYHIARERLKTGTVEEAVKNAMKKLKGAYSLVISSPRKLIGARDPFGFRPLVIGKRDNSYLLASETCALDAVGATFVRDVKPGEIVMLDKNGITSDESLCTVKPARCIFEYIYFARPDSYVDGVSVYNSRIMAGKILAQMHPAEADIVIGVPDSGNAAAMGFALESNIPYGVGFIKNSYVGRTFIKPKQSARESSVNIKSVSYTHLRAHETLRHL
;
A
#
# COMPACT_ATOMS: atom_id res chain seq x y z
N ARG A 1 -17.03 -13.77 22.12
CA ARG A 1 -17.21 -14.58 20.89
C ARG A 1 -17.55 -13.72 19.65
N ARG A 2 -18.42 -12.69 19.73
CA ARG A 2 -18.72 -11.79 18.58
C ARG A 2 -17.53 -10.97 18.10
N GLN A 3 -16.69 -10.46 19.00
CA GLN A 3 -15.47 -9.72 18.61
C GLN A 3 -14.44 -10.61 17.90
N ARG A 4 -14.28 -11.90 18.29
CA ARG A 4 -13.42 -12.85 17.59
C ARG A 4 -13.89 -13.15 16.16
N GLN A 5 -15.20 -13.14 15.91
CA GLN A 5 -15.76 -13.36 14.58
C GLN A 5 -15.62 -12.12 13.66
N MET A 6 -15.65 -10.89 14.22
CA MET A 6 -15.39 -9.67 13.45
C MET A 6 -13.94 -9.64 12.94
N CYS A 7 -12.95 -9.93 13.78
CA CYS A 7 -11.54 -9.97 13.36
C CYS A 7 -11.20 -11.04 12.30
N ILE A 8 -12.06 -12.04 12.10
CA ILE A 8 -11.83 -13.10 11.10
C ILE A 8 -12.50 -12.76 9.76
N ARG A 9 -13.51 -11.88 9.74
CA ARG A 9 -14.22 -11.48 8.51
C ARG A 9 -13.68 -10.20 7.86
N ASP A 10 -13.05 -9.31 8.62
CA ASP A 10 -12.53 -8.05 8.12
C ASP A 10 -11.03 -8.18 7.81
N ARG A 11 -10.72 -8.92 6.74
CA ARG A 11 -9.38 -8.90 6.15
C ARG A 11 -9.32 -7.67 5.23
N HIS A 12 -8.78 -6.58 5.72
CA HIS A 12 -8.55 -5.36 4.95
C HIS A 12 -7.13 -5.36 4.38
N GLU A 13 -7.01 -5.08 3.09
CA GLU A 13 -5.71 -5.02 2.42
C GLU A 13 -4.94 -3.76 2.81
N GLU A 14 -3.64 -3.94 3.10
CA GLU A 14 -2.73 -2.85 3.45
C GLU A 14 -1.58 -2.71 2.44
N CYS A 15 -1.71 -3.29 1.26
CA CYS A 15 -0.67 -3.34 0.23
C CYS A 15 0.01 -1.98 -0.01
N GLY A 16 1.26 -2.02 -0.45
CA GLY A 16 1.99 -0.84 -0.91
C GLY A 16 2.23 -0.89 -2.41
N VAL A 17 1.97 0.21 -3.10
CA VAL A 17 2.24 0.38 -4.53
C VAL A 17 3.26 1.47 -4.74
N PHE A 18 4.12 1.28 -5.75
CA PHE A 18 5.13 2.24 -6.15
C PHE A 18 5.31 2.22 -7.66
N GLY A 19 5.44 3.37 -8.29
CA GLY A 19 5.68 3.49 -9.72
C GLY A 19 6.69 4.58 -10.02
N VAL A 20 7.51 4.38 -11.04
CA VAL A 20 8.51 5.36 -11.49
C VAL A 20 8.51 5.46 -13.00
N TYR A 21 8.60 6.68 -13.50
CA TYR A 21 8.91 6.97 -14.89
C TYR A 21 10.06 7.97 -14.95
N ASP A 22 11.23 7.51 -15.40
CA ASP A 22 12.40 8.33 -15.65
C ASP A 22 12.44 8.80 -17.11
N LEU A 23 12.39 10.11 -17.32
CA LEU A 23 12.35 10.71 -18.66
C LEU A 23 13.73 10.74 -19.34
N ASP A 24 14.82 10.69 -18.58
CA ASP A 24 16.18 10.65 -19.09
C ASP A 24 16.57 9.27 -19.60
N GLY A 25 15.83 8.24 -19.22
CA GLY A 25 16.02 6.87 -19.66
C GLY A 25 16.87 6.02 -18.73
N GLY A 26 17.06 6.46 -17.49
CA GLY A 26 17.75 5.70 -16.45
C GLY A 26 16.95 4.50 -15.94
N ASP A 27 17.64 3.46 -15.48
CA ASP A 27 17.02 2.27 -14.92
C ASP A 27 16.32 2.57 -13.59
N VAL A 28 15.03 2.19 -13.46
CA VAL A 28 14.19 2.52 -12.30
C VAL A 28 14.07 1.42 -11.26
N ALA A 29 14.59 0.22 -11.53
CA ALA A 29 14.41 -0.94 -10.64
C ALA A 29 14.91 -0.70 -9.21
N SER A 30 16.10 -0.09 -9.06
CA SER A 30 16.65 0.23 -7.74
C SER A 30 15.80 1.28 -7.00
N THR A 31 15.29 2.28 -7.71
CA THR A 31 14.39 3.29 -7.11
C THR A 31 13.10 2.63 -6.62
N ILE A 32 12.53 1.72 -7.42
CA ILE A 32 11.34 0.97 -7.01
C ILE A 32 11.66 0.08 -5.80
N TYR A 33 12.80 -0.60 -5.79
CA TYR A 33 13.25 -1.43 -4.66
C TYR A 33 13.25 -0.63 -3.34
N TYR A 34 13.90 0.53 -3.30
CA TYR A 34 13.95 1.36 -2.09
C TYR A 34 12.59 1.93 -1.70
N GLY A 35 11.77 2.31 -2.69
CA GLY A 35 10.38 2.73 -2.45
C GLY A 35 9.54 1.61 -1.82
N LEU A 36 9.64 0.39 -2.33
CA LEU A 36 8.96 -0.78 -1.77
C LEU A 36 9.50 -1.16 -0.39
N PHE A 37 10.81 -1.04 -0.17
CA PHE A 37 11.43 -1.28 1.13
C PHE A 37 10.90 -0.31 2.18
N ALA A 38 10.71 0.96 1.83
CA ALA A 38 10.09 1.95 2.70
C ALA A 38 8.60 1.63 2.98
N LEU A 39 7.90 0.97 2.05
CA LEU A 39 6.52 0.51 2.18
C LEU A 39 6.37 -0.90 2.77
N GLN A 40 7.46 -1.54 3.21
CA GLN A 40 7.43 -2.93 3.71
C GLN A 40 6.47 -3.13 4.88
N HIS A 41 6.21 -2.09 5.67
CA HIS A 41 5.24 -2.11 6.76
C HIS A 41 3.80 -2.37 6.27
N ARG A 42 3.49 -2.10 5.00
CA ARG A 42 2.18 -2.34 4.38
C ARG A 42 2.00 -3.77 3.88
N GLY A 43 3.09 -4.44 3.48
CA GLY A 43 3.00 -5.81 2.97
C GLY A 43 4.26 -6.62 3.25
N GLN A 44 4.11 -7.81 3.83
CA GLN A 44 5.23 -8.69 4.23
C GLN A 44 5.11 -10.11 3.68
N GLU A 45 4.12 -10.38 2.83
CA GLU A 45 3.87 -11.72 2.28
C GLU A 45 4.64 -11.95 1.00
N SER A 46 4.58 -11.00 0.10
CA SER A 46 5.23 -11.09 -1.19
C SER A 46 5.50 -9.72 -1.78
N CYS A 47 6.42 -9.65 -2.72
CA CYS A 47 6.74 -8.41 -3.43
C CYS A 47 7.13 -8.69 -4.87
N GLY A 48 7.07 -7.64 -5.70
CA GLY A 48 7.45 -7.74 -7.09
C GLY A 48 7.74 -6.39 -7.71
N ILE A 49 8.57 -6.43 -8.76
CA ILE A 49 8.95 -5.29 -9.59
C ILE A 49 8.78 -5.70 -11.05
N ALA A 50 8.18 -4.84 -11.85
CA ALA A 50 8.10 -4.98 -13.29
C ALA A 50 8.53 -3.66 -13.95
N VAL A 51 9.39 -3.75 -14.96
CA VAL A 51 9.96 -2.60 -15.67
C VAL A 51 9.88 -2.78 -17.19
N SER A 52 9.84 -1.67 -17.91
CA SER A 52 9.87 -1.61 -19.36
C SER A 52 10.72 -0.44 -19.82
N ASP A 53 11.29 -0.56 -21.02
CA ASP A 53 11.99 0.52 -21.68
C ASP A 53 11.06 1.24 -22.66
N THR A 54 10.82 2.53 -22.43
CA THR A 54 9.94 3.35 -23.28
C THR A 54 10.49 3.60 -24.67
N LYS A 55 11.81 3.45 -24.86
CA LYS A 55 12.52 3.58 -26.14
C LYS A 55 12.75 2.23 -26.82
N GLY A 56 12.61 1.13 -26.05
CA GLY A 56 12.83 -0.23 -26.51
C GLY A 56 11.67 -0.81 -27.34
N PRO A 57 11.78 -2.09 -27.70
CA PRO A 57 10.72 -2.79 -28.43
C PRO A 57 9.41 -2.73 -27.65
N LYS A 58 8.33 -2.34 -28.33
CA LYS A 58 6.99 -2.34 -27.74
C LYS A 58 6.66 -3.76 -27.26
N GLY A 59 6.28 -3.85 -26.00
CA GLY A 59 5.82 -5.12 -25.43
C GLY A 59 6.88 -5.93 -24.72
N LYS A 60 8.08 -5.41 -24.49
CA LYS A 60 9.08 -6.06 -23.63
C LYS A 60 8.96 -5.54 -22.21
N VAL A 61 8.61 -6.43 -21.29
CA VAL A 61 8.61 -6.19 -19.83
C VAL A 61 9.55 -7.19 -19.19
N LEU A 62 10.39 -6.71 -18.29
CA LEU A 62 11.19 -7.53 -17.39
C LEU A 62 10.53 -7.48 -16.01
N SER A 63 10.32 -8.63 -15.38
CA SER A 63 9.71 -8.69 -14.06
C SER A 63 10.37 -9.73 -13.19
N SER A 64 10.48 -9.42 -11.91
CA SER A 64 10.89 -10.36 -10.87
C SER A 64 9.95 -10.19 -9.68
N LYS A 65 9.48 -11.30 -9.13
CA LYS A 65 8.54 -11.33 -8.01
C LYS A 65 8.70 -12.62 -7.20
N GLY A 66 8.39 -12.55 -5.91
CA GLY A 66 8.52 -13.69 -5.02
C GLY A 66 7.76 -13.52 -3.73
N MET A 67 7.66 -14.65 -3.02
CA MET A 67 7.14 -14.68 -1.64
C MET A 67 8.26 -14.26 -0.69
N GLY A 68 7.94 -13.42 0.29
CA GLY A 68 8.89 -12.90 1.28
C GLY A 68 9.02 -11.38 1.26
N LEU A 69 9.96 -10.89 2.05
CA LEU A 69 10.27 -9.47 2.17
C LEU A 69 11.07 -8.97 0.94
N VAL A 70 11.06 -7.66 0.73
CA VAL A 70 11.75 -7.04 -0.41
C VAL A 70 13.24 -7.41 -0.46
N ASN A 71 13.92 -7.39 0.68
CA ASN A 71 15.33 -7.75 0.79
C ASN A 71 15.61 -9.27 0.72
N GLU A 72 14.59 -10.10 0.86
CA GLU A 72 14.70 -11.56 0.69
C GLU A 72 14.48 -11.98 -0.77
N VAL A 73 13.60 -11.27 -1.47
CA VAL A 73 13.24 -11.57 -2.87
C VAL A 73 14.23 -10.98 -3.85
N PHE A 74 14.74 -9.76 -3.58
CA PHE A 74 15.62 -9.03 -4.47
C PHE A 74 17.05 -8.94 -3.93
N ASP A 75 17.99 -9.30 -4.76
CA ASP A 75 19.43 -9.10 -4.62
C ASP A 75 19.95 -8.19 -5.74
N SER A 76 21.22 -7.79 -5.66
CA SER A 76 21.84 -6.92 -6.66
C SER A 76 21.79 -7.50 -8.07
N GLU A 77 21.99 -8.82 -8.21
CA GLU A 77 21.99 -9.48 -9.51
C GLU A 77 20.61 -9.44 -10.20
N LYS A 78 19.53 -9.65 -9.41
CA LYS A 78 18.16 -9.56 -9.92
C LYS A 78 17.80 -8.14 -10.32
N LEU A 79 18.21 -7.14 -9.51
CA LEU A 79 17.95 -5.73 -9.82
C LEU A 79 18.68 -5.27 -11.08
N GLU A 80 19.94 -5.69 -11.26
CA GLU A 80 20.71 -5.38 -12.45
C GLU A 80 20.11 -5.94 -13.75
N LYS A 81 19.38 -7.05 -13.66
CA LYS A 81 18.66 -7.65 -14.79
C LYS A 81 17.38 -6.90 -15.16
N LEU A 82 16.82 -6.11 -14.25
CA LEU A 82 15.59 -5.34 -14.45
C LEU A 82 15.88 -3.99 -15.09
N LYS A 83 16.18 -3.99 -16.39
CA LYS A 83 16.50 -2.80 -17.18
C LYS A 83 15.24 -2.17 -17.75
N GLY A 84 15.08 -0.86 -17.53
CA GLY A 84 13.97 -0.07 -18.06
C GLY A 84 13.79 1.22 -17.29
N ASN A 85 13.23 2.22 -17.96
CA ASN A 85 13.06 3.57 -17.43
C ASN A 85 11.62 3.88 -16.96
N ILE A 86 10.72 2.91 -17.06
CA ILE A 86 9.39 2.96 -16.49
C ILE A 86 9.08 1.64 -15.78
N GLY A 87 8.50 1.70 -14.60
CA GLY A 87 8.20 0.48 -13.86
C GLY A 87 7.21 0.66 -12.72
N VAL A 88 6.76 -0.50 -12.23
CA VAL A 88 5.76 -0.62 -11.16
C VAL A 88 6.22 -1.65 -10.16
N GLY A 89 6.05 -1.36 -8.89
CA GLY A 89 6.35 -2.25 -7.78
C GLY A 89 5.17 -2.43 -6.83
N HIS A 90 5.18 -3.55 -6.12
CA HIS A 90 4.14 -3.92 -5.17
C HIS A 90 4.70 -4.68 -3.97
N VAL A 91 4.21 -4.38 -2.78
CA VAL A 91 4.34 -5.22 -1.58
C VAL A 91 2.96 -5.66 -1.13
N ARG A 92 2.79 -6.97 -0.92
CA ARG A 92 1.48 -7.57 -0.67
C ARG A 92 1.26 -7.88 0.79
N TYR A 93 0.05 -7.56 1.25
CA TYR A 93 -0.58 -8.11 2.42
C TYR A 93 -1.74 -9.01 1.99
N SER A 94 -1.77 -10.26 2.46
CA SER A 94 -2.77 -11.23 2.01
C SER A 94 -4.11 -11.06 2.70
N THR A 95 -5.09 -10.62 1.94
CA THR A 95 -6.49 -10.54 2.39
C THR A 95 -7.45 -11.18 1.42
N ALA A 96 -7.33 -10.88 0.14
CA ALA A 96 -8.10 -11.51 -0.93
C ALA A 96 -7.21 -12.50 -1.71
N GLY A 97 -7.77 -13.69 -1.99
CA GLY A 97 -7.10 -14.74 -2.72
C GLY A 97 -6.14 -15.60 -1.88
N ALA A 98 -5.65 -16.66 -2.47
CA ALA A 98 -4.71 -17.58 -1.81
C ALA A 98 -3.32 -16.94 -1.63
N SER A 99 -2.64 -17.29 -0.52
CA SER A 99 -1.24 -16.94 -0.30
C SER A 99 -0.35 -17.89 -1.12
N ASN A 100 -0.12 -17.55 -2.37
CA ASN A 100 0.72 -18.32 -3.30
C ASN A 100 1.41 -17.41 -4.31
N GLY A 101 2.43 -17.96 -5.00
CA GLY A 101 3.23 -17.21 -5.97
C GLY A 101 2.46 -16.69 -7.19
N GLN A 102 1.29 -17.26 -7.52
CA GLN A 102 0.46 -16.81 -8.65
C GLN A 102 -0.19 -15.45 -8.36
N ASN A 103 -0.48 -15.16 -7.09
CA ASN A 103 -1.13 -13.93 -6.65
C ASN A 103 -0.16 -12.77 -6.36
N VAL A 104 1.13 -12.95 -6.63
CA VAL A 104 2.12 -11.89 -6.43
C VAL A 104 1.98 -10.83 -7.52
N GLN A 105 1.91 -9.58 -7.09
CA GLN A 105 1.86 -8.42 -7.98
C GLN A 105 3.26 -7.79 -8.13
N PRO A 106 3.50 -6.95 -9.17
CA PRO A 106 2.56 -6.46 -10.17
C PRO A 106 2.06 -7.54 -11.13
N LEU A 107 0.81 -7.39 -11.60
CA LEU A 107 0.33 -8.17 -12.73
C LEU A 107 0.95 -7.64 -14.02
N VAL A 108 1.41 -8.54 -14.87
CA VAL A 108 1.92 -8.22 -16.21
C VAL A 108 1.08 -8.98 -17.22
N LEU A 109 0.34 -8.26 -18.03
CA LEU A 109 -0.64 -8.81 -18.98
C LEU A 109 -0.29 -8.40 -20.40
N ASN A 110 -0.17 -9.38 -21.27
CA ASN A 110 -0.04 -9.19 -22.71
C ASN A 110 -1.41 -9.27 -23.36
N TYR A 111 -1.75 -8.29 -24.15
CA TYR A 111 -2.99 -8.28 -24.93
C TYR A 111 -2.79 -7.55 -26.26
N VAL A 112 -3.79 -7.54 -27.12
CA VAL A 112 -3.68 -7.05 -28.52
C VAL A 112 -3.21 -5.60 -28.67
N LYS A 113 -3.36 -4.74 -27.64
CA LYS A 113 -2.90 -3.36 -27.66
C LYS A 113 -1.50 -3.16 -27.01
N GLY A 114 -0.85 -4.25 -26.58
CA GLY A 114 0.47 -4.23 -25.98
C GLY A 114 0.50 -4.84 -24.58
N ILE A 115 1.31 -4.29 -23.71
CA ILE A 115 1.47 -4.75 -22.33
C ILE A 115 0.83 -3.77 -21.35
N LEU A 116 0.26 -4.32 -20.30
CA LEU A 116 -0.22 -3.61 -19.11
C LEU A 116 0.48 -4.19 -17.88
N MET A 117 1.13 -3.33 -17.10
CA MET A 117 1.61 -3.65 -15.75
C MET A 117 0.66 -2.98 -14.75
N LEU A 118 0.21 -3.71 -13.72
CA LEU A 118 -0.74 -3.20 -12.74
C LEU A 118 -0.35 -3.62 -11.33
N ALA A 119 -0.26 -2.65 -10.43
CA ALA A 119 -0.19 -2.82 -8.98
C ALA A 119 -1.42 -2.19 -8.34
N HIS A 120 -2.03 -2.91 -7.40
CA HIS A 120 -3.27 -2.54 -6.74
C HIS A 120 -3.12 -2.60 -5.21
N ASN A 121 -3.47 -1.51 -4.55
CA ASN A 121 -3.67 -1.45 -3.11
C ASN A 121 -5.15 -1.24 -2.84
N GLY A 122 -5.82 -2.25 -2.30
CA GLY A 122 -7.23 -2.16 -1.96
C GLY A 122 -7.98 -3.48 -2.10
N ASN A 123 -9.31 -3.39 -2.12
CA ASN A 123 -10.19 -4.54 -2.27
C ASN A 123 -11.51 -4.12 -2.91
N LEU A 124 -11.92 -4.85 -3.95
CA LEU A 124 -13.21 -4.66 -4.60
C LEU A 124 -14.30 -5.48 -3.92
N VAL A 125 -15.39 -4.83 -3.54
CA VAL A 125 -16.54 -5.52 -2.95
C VAL A 125 -17.40 -6.26 -3.98
N ASN A 126 -17.30 -5.88 -5.26
CA ASN A 126 -18.02 -6.50 -6.36
C ASN A 126 -17.12 -7.33 -7.30
N ALA A 127 -15.93 -7.72 -6.83
CA ALA A 127 -15.02 -8.55 -7.63
C ALA A 127 -15.62 -9.88 -8.06
N PRO A 128 -16.39 -10.63 -7.23
CA PRO A 128 -17.00 -11.89 -7.64
C PRO A 128 -17.98 -11.74 -8.80
N GLU A 129 -18.83 -10.71 -8.78
CA GLU A 129 -19.81 -10.42 -9.82
C GLU A 129 -19.13 -10.05 -11.13
N LEU A 130 -18.15 -9.13 -11.06
CA LEU A 130 -17.39 -8.70 -12.23
C LEU A 130 -16.57 -9.85 -12.83
N ARG A 131 -15.98 -10.71 -11.99
CA ARG A 131 -15.26 -11.89 -12.43
C ARG A 131 -16.18 -12.83 -13.22
N LYS A 132 -17.34 -13.12 -12.67
CA LYS A 132 -18.35 -13.98 -13.31
C LYS A 132 -18.81 -13.41 -14.65
N GLU A 133 -19.05 -12.09 -14.75
CA GLU A 133 -19.36 -11.41 -16.02
C GLU A 133 -18.26 -11.62 -17.07
N LEU A 134 -17.00 -11.52 -16.65
CA LEU A 134 -15.87 -11.73 -17.56
C LEU A 134 -15.72 -13.20 -17.99
N GLU A 135 -15.89 -14.16 -17.08
CA GLU A 135 -15.82 -15.59 -17.35
C GLU A 135 -16.90 -16.02 -18.37
N TYR A 136 -18.14 -15.50 -18.26
CA TYR A 136 -19.19 -15.75 -19.25
C TYR A 136 -18.87 -15.22 -20.65
N THR A 137 -17.93 -14.30 -20.77
CA THR A 137 -17.46 -13.76 -22.06
C THR A 137 -16.12 -14.34 -22.48
N GLY A 138 -15.68 -15.44 -21.84
CA GLY A 138 -14.50 -16.19 -22.23
C GLY A 138 -13.19 -15.76 -21.56
N ALA A 139 -13.21 -14.95 -20.50
CA ALA A 139 -12.01 -14.64 -19.75
C ALA A 139 -11.52 -15.86 -18.97
N ILE A 140 -10.22 -16.14 -19.04
CA ILE A 140 -9.56 -17.22 -18.31
C ILE A 140 -8.64 -16.60 -17.29
N PHE A 141 -8.99 -16.71 -16.01
CA PHE A 141 -8.22 -16.15 -14.92
C PHE A 141 -7.07 -17.06 -14.48
N GLN A 142 -5.92 -16.45 -14.21
CA GLN A 142 -4.72 -17.16 -13.74
C GLN A 142 -4.55 -17.02 -12.22
N THR A 143 -5.20 -16.03 -11.62
CA THR A 143 -5.08 -15.71 -10.19
C THR A 143 -6.44 -15.72 -9.50
N THR A 144 -6.43 -15.65 -8.19
CA THR A 144 -7.66 -15.54 -7.37
C THR A 144 -7.88 -14.13 -6.82
N ILE A 145 -7.03 -13.15 -7.21
CA ILE A 145 -7.11 -11.78 -6.73
C ILE A 145 -8.04 -10.92 -7.60
N ASP A 146 -8.62 -9.91 -6.98
CA ASP A 146 -9.48 -8.92 -7.64
C ASP A 146 -8.71 -8.00 -8.59
N SER A 147 -7.41 -7.83 -8.38
CA SER A 147 -6.54 -7.05 -9.26
C SER A 147 -6.55 -7.56 -10.70
N GLU A 148 -6.69 -8.88 -10.90
CA GLU A 148 -6.80 -9.46 -12.25
C GLU A 148 -8.15 -9.09 -12.89
N VAL A 149 -9.22 -9.00 -12.10
CA VAL A 149 -10.54 -8.51 -12.57
C VAL A 149 -10.43 -7.08 -13.06
N ILE A 150 -9.73 -6.20 -12.29
CA ILE A 150 -9.46 -4.81 -12.69
C ILE A 150 -8.72 -4.78 -14.03
N ALA A 151 -7.65 -5.56 -14.15
CA ALA A 151 -6.82 -5.59 -15.34
C ALA A 151 -7.58 -6.07 -16.58
N TYR A 152 -8.43 -7.08 -16.45
CA TYR A 152 -9.31 -7.53 -17.54
C TYR A 152 -10.32 -6.47 -17.96
N HIS A 153 -10.94 -5.75 -17.00
CA HIS A 153 -11.85 -4.65 -17.34
C HIS A 153 -11.14 -3.54 -18.08
N ILE A 154 -9.94 -3.13 -17.64
CA ILE A 154 -9.14 -2.13 -18.33
C ILE A 154 -8.78 -2.59 -19.75
N ALA A 155 -8.31 -3.83 -19.91
CA ALA A 155 -7.94 -4.39 -21.19
C ALA A 155 -9.16 -4.44 -22.15
N ARG A 156 -10.33 -4.85 -21.65
CA ARG A 156 -11.58 -4.92 -22.43
C ARG A 156 -12.07 -3.53 -22.86
N GLU A 157 -12.04 -2.56 -21.95
CA GLU A 157 -12.41 -1.19 -22.30
C GLU A 157 -11.38 -0.55 -23.26
N ARG A 158 -10.10 -0.93 -23.17
CA ARG A 158 -9.07 -0.45 -24.11
C ARG A 158 -9.27 -0.90 -25.54
N LEU A 159 -10.01 -1.96 -25.79
CA LEU A 159 -10.40 -2.37 -27.15
C LEU A 159 -11.39 -1.41 -27.79
N LYS A 160 -12.16 -0.68 -26.97
CA LYS A 160 -13.22 0.24 -27.41
C LYS A 160 -12.81 1.71 -27.37
N THR A 161 -11.72 2.02 -26.66
CA THR A 161 -11.26 3.40 -26.44
C THR A 161 -9.98 3.73 -27.22
N GLY A 162 -9.78 5.02 -27.49
CA GLY A 162 -8.59 5.55 -28.17
C GLY A 162 -7.36 5.49 -27.29
N THR A 163 -7.51 5.66 -25.98
CA THR A 163 -6.42 5.82 -25.02
C THR A 163 -6.55 4.87 -23.83
N VAL A 164 -5.46 4.64 -23.09
CA VAL A 164 -5.46 3.77 -21.90
C VAL A 164 -6.14 4.46 -20.71
N GLU A 165 -6.00 5.77 -20.58
CA GLU A 165 -6.63 6.57 -19.53
C GLU A 165 -8.17 6.56 -19.65
N GLU A 166 -8.71 6.63 -20.85
CA GLU A 166 -10.15 6.43 -21.10
C GLU A 166 -10.61 5.03 -20.71
N ALA A 167 -9.78 4.01 -20.99
CA ALA A 167 -10.08 2.63 -20.61
C ALA A 167 -10.10 2.48 -19.07
N VAL A 168 -9.13 3.08 -18.37
CA VAL A 168 -9.10 3.12 -16.91
C VAL A 168 -10.33 3.81 -16.37
N LYS A 169 -10.69 4.98 -16.90
CA LYS A 169 -11.90 5.72 -16.53
C LYS A 169 -13.18 4.90 -16.68
N ASN A 170 -13.33 4.20 -17.80
CA ASN A 170 -14.51 3.38 -18.05
C ASN A 170 -14.53 2.14 -17.15
N ALA A 171 -13.39 1.55 -16.85
CA ALA A 171 -13.29 0.48 -15.87
C ALA A 171 -13.70 0.98 -14.47
N MET A 172 -13.17 2.12 -14.01
CA MET A 172 -13.48 2.71 -12.69
C MET A 172 -14.99 2.92 -12.46
N LYS A 173 -15.77 3.21 -13.49
CA LYS A 173 -17.23 3.35 -13.38
C LYS A 173 -17.93 2.04 -12.94
N LYS A 174 -17.29 0.90 -13.14
CA LYS A 174 -17.82 -0.43 -12.77
C LYS A 174 -17.26 -0.94 -11.46
N LEU A 175 -16.07 -0.49 -11.06
CA LEU A 175 -15.40 -0.94 -9.85
C LEU A 175 -16.08 -0.36 -8.61
N LYS A 176 -16.35 -1.21 -7.61
CA LYS A 176 -16.89 -0.81 -6.31
C LYS A 176 -15.97 -1.33 -5.21
N GLY A 177 -15.54 -0.43 -4.33
CA GLY A 177 -14.64 -0.76 -3.23
C GLY A 177 -13.52 0.25 -3.06
N ALA A 178 -12.53 -0.13 -2.28
CA ALA A 178 -11.34 0.68 -2.02
C ALA A 178 -10.24 0.28 -3.00
N TYR A 179 -9.64 1.25 -3.70
CA TYR A 179 -8.47 0.97 -4.54
C TYR A 179 -7.60 2.20 -4.80
N SER A 180 -6.30 1.97 -4.82
CA SER A 180 -5.31 2.83 -5.47
C SER A 180 -4.52 1.98 -6.45
N LEU A 181 -4.49 2.41 -7.70
CA LEU A 181 -3.88 1.69 -8.81
C LEU A 181 -2.64 2.43 -9.30
N VAL A 182 -1.57 1.69 -9.50
CA VAL A 182 -0.42 2.14 -10.28
C VAL A 182 -0.32 1.24 -11.51
N ILE A 183 -0.50 1.85 -12.67
CA ILE A 183 -0.60 1.17 -13.95
C ILE A 183 0.50 1.71 -14.86
N SER A 184 1.21 0.83 -15.53
CA SER A 184 2.09 1.23 -16.62
C SER A 184 1.63 0.61 -17.93
N SER A 185 1.54 1.42 -18.93
CA SER A 185 1.52 1.05 -20.34
C SER A 185 2.94 1.26 -20.92
N PRO A 186 3.22 0.89 -22.17
CA PRO A 186 4.60 0.98 -22.70
C PRO A 186 5.26 2.38 -22.65
N ARG A 187 4.49 3.46 -22.46
CA ARG A 187 5.02 4.83 -22.48
C ARG A 187 4.37 5.78 -21.50
N LYS A 188 3.52 5.29 -20.60
CA LYS A 188 2.77 6.10 -19.65
C LYS A 188 2.71 5.41 -18.30
N LEU A 189 2.95 6.15 -17.24
CA LEU A 189 2.66 5.75 -15.89
C LEU A 189 1.35 6.42 -15.46
N ILE A 190 0.42 5.64 -14.93
CA ILE A 190 -0.93 6.10 -14.59
C ILE A 190 -1.20 5.76 -13.13
N GLY A 191 -1.65 6.75 -12.38
CA GLY A 191 -2.23 6.58 -11.06
C GLY A 191 -3.74 6.74 -11.11
N ALA A 192 -4.48 5.90 -10.40
CA ALA A 192 -5.92 6.06 -10.27
C ALA A 192 -6.34 5.75 -8.83
N ARG A 193 -7.21 6.58 -8.27
CA ARG A 193 -7.70 6.45 -6.90
C ARG A 193 -9.21 6.30 -6.89
N ASP A 194 -9.74 5.45 -6.01
CA ASP A 194 -11.19 5.25 -5.88
C ASP A 194 -11.93 6.57 -5.59
N PRO A 195 -13.22 6.69 -5.98
CA PRO A 195 -13.97 7.93 -5.83
C PRO A 195 -14.15 8.41 -4.39
N PHE A 196 -14.06 7.52 -3.41
CA PHE A 196 -14.16 7.88 -1.99
C PHE A 196 -12.80 8.21 -1.36
N GLY A 197 -11.69 7.82 -2.00
CA GLY A 197 -10.34 8.04 -1.52
C GLY A 197 -9.97 7.19 -0.31
N PHE A 198 -10.43 5.95 -0.27
CA PHE A 198 -10.15 5.05 0.85
C PHE A 198 -8.65 4.75 0.99
N ARG A 199 -7.96 4.55 -0.13
CA ARG A 199 -6.52 4.27 -0.10
C ARG A 199 -5.73 5.47 -0.60
N PRO A 200 -4.61 5.83 0.08
CA PRO A 200 -3.79 6.95 -0.33
C PRO A 200 -3.00 6.66 -1.60
N LEU A 201 -2.75 7.69 -2.37
CA LEU A 201 -1.82 7.70 -3.50
C LEU A 201 -1.25 9.09 -3.65
N VAL A 202 0.06 9.20 -3.75
CA VAL A 202 0.79 10.47 -3.83
C VAL A 202 1.66 10.53 -5.08
N ILE A 203 1.88 11.74 -5.57
CA ILE A 203 2.77 12.04 -6.69
C ILE A 203 4.05 12.65 -6.14
N GLY A 204 5.18 12.14 -6.59
CA GLY A 204 6.50 12.69 -6.32
C GLY A 204 7.25 13.03 -7.60
N LYS A 205 8.28 13.85 -7.45
CA LYS A 205 9.22 14.20 -8.51
C LYS A 205 10.65 14.13 -7.99
N ARG A 206 11.55 13.54 -8.75
CA ARG A 206 12.99 13.56 -8.50
C ARG A 206 13.69 13.81 -9.84
N ASP A 207 14.38 14.94 -9.95
CA ASP A 207 15.00 15.37 -11.20
C ASP A 207 13.98 15.33 -12.37
N ASN A 208 14.25 14.54 -13.41
CA ASN A 208 13.34 14.30 -14.54
C ASN A 208 12.49 13.02 -14.37
N SER A 209 12.40 12.47 -13.15
CA SER A 209 11.59 11.30 -12.87
C SER A 209 10.28 11.68 -12.18
N TYR A 210 9.19 11.09 -12.61
CA TYR A 210 7.89 11.13 -11.92
C TYR A 210 7.67 9.84 -11.13
N LEU A 211 7.11 9.98 -9.94
CA LEU A 211 6.87 8.87 -9.03
C LEU A 211 5.41 8.85 -8.56
N LEU A 212 4.89 7.64 -8.34
CA LEU A 212 3.63 7.38 -7.67
C LEU A 212 3.91 6.45 -6.48
N ALA A 213 3.36 6.76 -5.31
CA ALA A 213 3.56 5.95 -4.11
C ALA A 213 2.30 5.91 -3.25
N SER A 214 2.14 4.84 -2.48
CA SER A 214 1.08 4.75 -1.48
C SER A 214 1.24 5.78 -0.36
N GLU A 215 2.49 6.13 0.02
CA GLU A 215 2.78 7.03 1.13
C GLU A 215 3.96 7.97 0.81
N THR A 216 3.97 9.15 1.45
CA THR A 216 5.06 10.13 1.29
C THR A 216 6.40 9.61 1.79
N CYS A 217 6.42 8.78 2.85
CA CYS A 217 7.66 8.19 3.36
C CYS A 217 8.43 7.37 2.32
N ALA A 218 7.75 6.85 1.29
CA ALA A 218 8.41 6.16 0.19
C ALA A 218 9.07 7.13 -0.81
N LEU A 219 8.52 8.33 -0.96
CA LEU A 219 9.14 9.41 -1.73
C LEU A 219 10.41 9.91 -1.02
N ASP A 220 10.32 10.15 0.28
CA ASP A 220 11.45 10.60 1.11
C ASP A 220 12.60 9.57 1.05
N ALA A 221 12.30 8.29 1.14
CA ALA A 221 13.29 7.22 1.10
C ALA A 221 14.09 7.16 -0.22
N VAL A 222 13.52 7.65 -1.31
CA VAL A 222 14.20 7.70 -2.61
C VAL A 222 14.68 9.11 -3.00
N GLY A 223 14.60 10.07 -2.07
CA GLY A 223 15.02 11.44 -2.30
C GLY A 223 14.13 12.21 -3.29
N ALA A 224 12.85 11.84 -3.40
CA ALA A 224 11.89 12.52 -4.25
C ALA A 224 11.12 13.59 -3.48
N THR A 225 10.86 14.71 -4.11
CA THR A 225 10.01 15.77 -3.56
C THR A 225 8.54 15.42 -3.74
N PHE A 226 7.74 15.55 -2.68
CA PHE A 226 6.29 15.44 -2.74
C PHE A 226 5.70 16.57 -3.60
N VAL A 227 4.85 16.21 -4.55
CA VAL A 227 4.15 17.18 -5.42
C VAL A 227 2.75 17.42 -4.88
N ARG A 228 1.94 16.37 -4.76
CA ARG A 228 0.59 16.42 -4.18
C ARG A 228 0.00 15.01 -4.01
N ASP A 229 -1.08 14.93 -3.26
CA ASP A 229 -1.95 13.76 -3.25
C ASP A 229 -2.71 13.62 -4.58
N VAL A 230 -3.01 12.38 -4.98
CA VAL A 230 -3.99 12.08 -6.02
C VAL A 230 -5.38 12.22 -5.40
N LYS A 231 -6.25 13.03 -5.99
CA LYS A 231 -7.60 13.27 -5.47
C LYS A 231 -8.47 12.01 -5.52
N PRO A 232 -9.44 11.85 -4.63
CA PRO A 232 -10.47 10.81 -4.75
C PRO A 232 -11.19 10.90 -6.10
N GLY A 233 -11.20 9.79 -6.86
CA GLY A 233 -11.79 9.72 -8.20
C GLY A 233 -10.89 10.21 -9.34
N GLU A 234 -9.70 10.71 -9.04
CA GLU A 234 -8.77 11.21 -10.05
C GLU A 234 -8.03 10.08 -10.76
N ILE A 235 -7.79 10.28 -12.04
CA ILE A 235 -6.84 9.54 -12.86
C ILE A 235 -5.73 10.50 -13.25
N VAL A 236 -4.51 10.23 -12.79
CA VAL A 236 -3.32 11.00 -13.14
C VAL A 236 -2.48 10.22 -14.14
N MET A 237 -2.02 10.91 -15.16
CA MET A 237 -1.13 10.36 -16.19
C MET A 237 0.19 11.11 -16.16
N LEU A 238 1.26 10.33 -16.11
CA LEU A 238 2.64 10.80 -16.12
C LEU A 238 3.29 10.31 -17.41
N ASP A 239 3.64 11.23 -18.29
CA ASP A 239 4.32 10.93 -19.55
C ASP A 239 5.39 11.97 -19.87
N LYS A 240 5.98 11.88 -21.07
CA LYS A 240 7.01 12.82 -21.52
C LYS A 240 6.55 14.29 -21.58
N ASN A 241 5.25 14.56 -21.58
CA ASN A 241 4.67 15.91 -21.62
C ASN A 241 4.40 16.45 -20.19
N GLY A 242 4.62 15.63 -19.14
CA GLY A 242 4.40 16.01 -17.76
C GLY A 242 3.26 15.27 -17.09
N ILE A 243 2.62 15.94 -16.14
CA ILE A 243 1.50 15.43 -15.35
C ILE A 243 0.19 15.95 -15.94
N THR A 244 -0.70 15.03 -16.29
CA THR A 244 -2.06 15.34 -16.75
C THR A 244 -3.06 14.66 -15.84
N SER A 245 -4.18 15.32 -15.53
CA SER A 245 -5.24 14.81 -14.64
C SER A 245 -6.59 14.75 -15.33
N ASP A 246 -7.33 13.66 -15.11
CA ASP A 246 -8.77 13.57 -15.38
C ASP A 246 -9.50 13.50 -14.04
N GLU A 247 -10.20 14.57 -13.69
CA GLU A 247 -10.97 14.73 -12.45
C GLU A 247 -12.49 14.49 -12.66
N SER A 248 -12.89 13.97 -13.79
CA SER A 248 -14.31 13.81 -14.13
C SER A 248 -15.06 12.80 -13.23
N LEU A 249 -14.36 11.95 -12.49
CA LEU A 249 -14.93 11.04 -11.49
C LEU A 249 -14.76 11.56 -10.06
N CYS A 250 -14.23 12.76 -9.84
CA CYS A 250 -14.15 13.42 -8.53
C CYS A 250 -15.51 14.05 -8.13
N THR A 251 -16.56 13.25 -8.14
CA THR A 251 -17.94 13.73 -7.96
C THR A 251 -18.55 13.37 -6.62
N VAL A 252 -17.86 12.55 -5.82
CA VAL A 252 -18.37 12.01 -4.56
C VAL A 252 -17.65 12.68 -3.38
N LYS A 253 -18.37 12.86 -2.26
CA LYS A 253 -17.73 13.33 -1.02
C LYS A 253 -16.73 12.27 -0.53
N PRO A 254 -15.47 12.63 -0.28
CA PRO A 254 -14.47 11.69 0.22
C PRO A 254 -14.88 11.01 1.53
N ALA A 255 -14.58 9.71 1.63
CA ALA A 255 -14.81 8.90 2.83
C ALA A 255 -13.50 8.17 3.20
N ARG A 256 -12.53 8.94 3.69
CA ARG A 256 -11.18 8.46 4.01
C ARG A 256 -11.20 7.36 5.06
N CYS A 257 -10.33 6.38 4.90
CA CYS A 257 -10.20 5.30 5.86
C CYS A 257 -9.45 5.78 7.11
N ILE A 258 -10.11 5.79 8.27
CA ILE A 258 -9.49 6.19 9.54
C ILE A 258 -8.31 5.28 9.92
N PHE A 259 -8.32 4.01 9.51
CA PHE A 259 -7.23 3.07 9.82
C PHE A 259 -5.91 3.44 9.12
N GLU A 260 -5.92 4.20 8.03
CA GLU A 260 -4.69 4.74 7.45
C GLU A 260 -3.97 5.63 8.48
N TYR A 261 -4.70 6.48 9.22
CA TYR A 261 -4.12 7.36 10.23
C TYR A 261 -3.76 6.63 11.52
N ILE A 262 -4.60 5.70 11.98
CA ILE A 262 -4.42 5.02 13.27
C ILE A 262 -3.32 3.96 13.20
N TYR A 263 -3.25 3.20 12.09
CA TYR A 263 -2.43 1.99 12.05
C TYR A 263 -1.64 1.76 10.77
N PHE A 264 -2.24 1.95 9.55
CA PHE A 264 -1.62 1.48 8.33
C PHE A 264 -0.42 2.32 7.92
N ALA A 265 -0.58 3.63 7.79
CA ALA A 265 0.48 4.52 7.36
C ALA A 265 1.59 4.66 8.42
N ARG A 266 2.80 4.89 7.97
CA ARG A 266 3.92 5.21 8.86
C ARG A 266 3.68 6.57 9.53
N PRO A 267 4.14 6.76 10.79
CA PRO A 267 3.93 8.03 11.50
C PRO A 267 4.52 9.25 10.80
N ASP A 268 5.60 9.07 10.06
CA ASP A 268 6.28 10.13 9.30
C ASP A 268 5.61 10.45 7.96
N SER A 269 4.56 9.73 7.58
CA SER A 269 3.80 9.99 6.36
C SER A 269 2.76 11.10 6.53
N TYR A 270 2.47 11.76 5.40
CA TYR A 270 1.30 12.61 5.23
C TYR A 270 0.30 11.91 4.33
N VAL A 271 -0.98 11.96 4.68
CA VAL A 271 -2.10 11.40 3.92
C VAL A 271 -3.15 12.49 3.74
N ASP A 272 -3.46 12.83 2.50
CA ASP A 272 -4.42 13.90 2.16
C ASP A 272 -4.12 15.23 2.90
N GLY A 273 -2.85 15.61 2.97
CA GLY A 273 -2.40 16.83 3.60
C GLY A 273 -2.35 16.80 5.13
N VAL A 274 -2.63 15.65 5.76
CA VAL A 274 -2.66 15.51 7.23
C VAL A 274 -1.50 14.63 7.70
N SER A 275 -0.72 15.11 8.67
CA SER A 275 0.34 14.33 9.32
C SER A 275 -0.26 13.17 10.11
N VAL A 276 0.19 11.96 9.82
CA VAL A 276 -0.22 10.74 10.54
C VAL A 276 0.22 10.81 12.00
N TYR A 277 1.43 11.32 12.27
CA TYR A 277 1.94 11.50 13.63
C TYR A 277 1.03 12.43 14.44
N ASN A 278 0.75 13.63 13.91
CA ASN A 278 -0.08 14.62 14.61
C ASN A 278 -1.51 14.12 14.82
N SER A 279 -2.06 13.34 13.88
CA SER A 279 -3.38 12.72 14.03
C SER A 279 -3.41 11.75 15.21
N ARG A 280 -2.36 10.96 15.41
CA ARG A 280 -2.25 10.05 16.55
C ARG A 280 -2.05 10.79 17.87
N ILE A 281 -1.23 11.85 17.89
CA ILE A 281 -1.11 12.73 19.07
C ILE A 281 -2.48 13.30 19.46
N MET A 282 -3.21 13.84 18.50
CA MET A 282 -4.53 14.42 18.74
C MET A 282 -5.54 13.37 19.24
N ALA A 283 -5.54 12.17 18.67
CA ALA A 283 -6.37 11.06 19.14
C ALA A 283 -6.08 10.71 20.61
N GLY A 284 -4.82 10.70 21.01
CA GLY A 284 -4.41 10.50 22.40
C GLY A 284 -4.90 11.60 23.34
N LYS A 285 -4.79 12.86 22.94
CA LYS A 285 -5.31 13.99 23.72
C LYS A 285 -6.83 13.89 23.93
N ILE A 286 -7.58 13.65 22.85
CA ILE A 286 -9.04 13.48 22.91
C ILE A 286 -9.40 12.31 23.83
N LEU A 287 -8.65 11.19 23.74
CA LEU A 287 -8.87 10.03 24.61
C LEU A 287 -8.70 10.39 26.10
N ALA A 288 -7.67 11.18 26.46
CA ALA A 288 -7.48 11.62 27.84
C ALA A 288 -8.62 12.51 28.36
N GLN A 289 -9.16 13.37 27.48
CA GLN A 289 -10.33 14.21 27.83
C GLN A 289 -11.61 13.39 28.02
N MET A 290 -11.85 12.41 27.15
CA MET A 290 -13.07 11.58 27.19
C MET A 290 -13.02 10.49 28.27
N HIS A 291 -11.82 9.98 28.55
CA HIS A 291 -11.60 8.86 29.48
C HIS A 291 -10.39 9.17 30.37
N PRO A 292 -10.51 10.13 31.31
CA PRO A 292 -9.44 10.41 32.26
C PRO A 292 -9.13 9.17 33.09
N ALA A 293 -7.87 8.98 33.40
CA ALA A 293 -7.37 7.86 34.20
C ALA A 293 -6.47 8.36 35.31
N GLU A 294 -6.52 7.68 36.47
CA GLU A 294 -5.54 7.85 37.54
C GLU A 294 -4.44 6.81 37.35
N ALA A 295 -3.22 7.27 37.06
CA ALA A 295 -2.08 6.40 36.82
C ALA A 295 -0.76 7.15 37.10
N ASP A 296 0.27 6.40 37.42
CA ASP A 296 1.61 6.95 37.70
C ASP A 296 2.38 7.23 36.41
N ILE A 297 2.08 6.52 35.33
CA ILE A 297 2.80 6.58 34.06
C ILE A 297 1.93 6.18 32.86
N VAL A 298 2.11 6.84 31.74
CA VAL A 298 1.55 6.46 30.44
C VAL A 298 2.62 5.80 29.61
N ILE A 299 2.35 4.61 29.07
CA ILE A 299 3.23 3.88 28.19
C ILE A 299 2.53 3.55 26.88
N GLY A 300 3.25 3.61 25.75
CA GLY A 300 2.74 3.23 24.44
C GLY A 300 3.07 1.78 24.08
N VAL A 301 2.14 1.11 23.42
CA VAL A 301 2.44 -0.17 22.77
C VAL A 301 3.06 0.11 21.40
N PRO A 302 4.33 -0.26 21.18
CA PRO A 302 5.03 0.01 19.93
C PRO A 302 4.41 -0.72 18.74
N ASP A 303 4.35 -0.10 17.53
CA ASP A 303 4.82 1.26 17.18
C ASP A 303 3.67 2.27 17.16
N SER A 304 2.49 1.87 16.69
CA SER A 304 1.37 2.76 16.40
C SER A 304 0.80 3.45 17.66
N GLY A 305 0.90 2.80 18.81
CA GLY A 305 0.41 3.32 20.07
C GLY A 305 1.28 4.42 20.69
N ASN A 306 2.56 4.52 20.34
CA ASN A 306 3.49 5.46 21.01
C ASN A 306 3.07 6.92 20.87
N ALA A 307 2.70 7.36 19.68
CA ALA A 307 2.27 8.74 19.44
C ALA A 307 0.96 9.07 20.16
N ALA A 308 -0.01 8.14 20.17
CA ALA A 308 -1.25 8.33 20.90
C ALA A 308 -1.02 8.37 22.42
N ALA A 309 -0.16 7.50 22.96
CA ALA A 309 0.21 7.53 24.37
C ALA A 309 0.91 8.83 24.77
N MET A 310 1.79 9.35 23.91
CA MET A 310 2.39 10.67 24.13
C MET A 310 1.32 11.78 24.17
N GLY A 311 0.36 11.76 23.24
CA GLY A 311 -0.76 12.72 23.24
C GLY A 311 -1.60 12.63 24.50
N PHE A 312 -1.88 11.40 24.98
CA PHE A 312 -2.60 11.16 26.24
C PHE A 312 -1.82 11.73 27.44
N ALA A 313 -0.54 11.43 27.53
CA ALA A 313 0.33 11.93 28.61
C ALA A 313 0.40 13.46 28.66
N LEU A 314 0.53 14.10 27.49
CA LEU A 314 0.54 15.58 27.40
C LEU A 314 -0.77 16.22 27.87
N GLU A 315 -1.92 15.60 27.63
CA GLU A 315 -3.21 16.14 27.99
C GLU A 315 -3.58 15.86 29.45
N SER A 316 -3.26 14.65 29.93
CA SER A 316 -3.58 14.21 31.30
C SER A 316 -2.58 14.71 32.35
N ASN A 317 -1.44 15.27 31.94
CA ASN A 317 -0.29 15.59 32.81
C ASN A 317 0.30 14.37 33.56
N ILE A 318 0.04 13.16 33.09
CA ILE A 318 0.67 11.95 33.60
C ILE A 318 1.99 11.75 32.84
N PRO A 319 3.12 11.45 33.51
CA PRO A 319 4.40 11.25 32.86
C PRO A 319 4.36 10.19 31.76
N TYR A 320 4.97 10.47 30.61
CA TYR A 320 5.18 9.47 29.56
C TYR A 320 6.47 8.67 29.84
N GLY A 321 6.39 7.36 29.68
CA GLY A 321 7.55 6.48 29.82
C GLY A 321 7.59 5.37 28.79
N VAL A 322 8.74 4.69 28.73
CA VAL A 322 8.92 3.53 27.87
C VAL A 322 8.71 2.26 28.69
N GLY A 323 7.58 1.58 28.47
CA GLY A 323 7.25 0.34 29.17
C GLY A 323 7.53 -0.94 28.39
N PHE A 324 7.80 -0.83 27.08
CA PHE A 324 8.14 -1.95 26.21
C PHE A 324 9.37 -1.65 25.37
N ILE A 325 10.27 -2.63 25.29
CA ILE A 325 11.34 -2.63 24.28
C ILE A 325 10.84 -3.46 23.08
N LYS A 326 10.86 -2.85 21.91
CA LYS A 326 10.56 -3.53 20.67
C LYS A 326 11.81 -4.10 20.02
N ASN A 327 11.78 -5.38 19.66
CA ASN A 327 12.78 -5.94 18.77
C ASN A 327 12.49 -5.45 17.33
N SER A 328 13.35 -4.55 16.82
CA SER A 328 13.19 -3.92 15.50
C SER A 328 13.31 -4.89 14.32
N TYR A 329 13.92 -6.05 14.53
CA TYR A 329 14.04 -7.11 13.52
C TYR A 329 12.75 -7.94 13.33
N VAL A 330 11.77 -7.78 14.22
CA VAL A 330 10.47 -8.43 14.13
C VAL A 330 9.44 -7.46 13.56
N GLY A 331 8.98 -7.71 12.35
CA GLY A 331 7.97 -6.92 11.66
C GLY A 331 6.57 -6.97 12.32
N ARG A 332 5.53 -6.56 11.59
CA ARG A 332 4.14 -6.63 12.07
C ARG A 332 3.75 -8.08 12.36
N THR A 333 3.25 -8.35 13.57
CA THR A 333 2.99 -9.72 14.05
C THR A 333 1.59 -10.22 13.71
N PHE A 334 0.59 -9.34 13.75
CA PHE A 334 -0.80 -9.73 13.52
C PHE A 334 -1.12 -10.09 12.07
N ILE A 335 -0.24 -9.72 11.12
CA ILE A 335 -0.36 -10.07 9.70
C ILE A 335 0.04 -11.53 9.40
N LYS A 336 0.66 -12.25 10.36
CA LYS A 336 1.03 -13.65 10.16
C LYS A 336 -0.21 -14.55 10.10
N PRO A 337 -0.28 -15.50 9.16
CA PRO A 337 -1.49 -16.30 8.92
C PRO A 337 -1.84 -17.27 10.06
N LYS A 338 -0.83 -17.81 10.76
CA LYS A 338 -1.04 -18.82 11.83
C LYS A 338 -1.06 -18.16 13.21
N GLN A 339 -2.00 -18.57 14.07
CA GLN A 339 -2.14 -18.05 15.44
C GLN A 339 -0.89 -18.32 16.28
N SER A 340 -0.34 -19.53 16.24
CA SER A 340 0.90 -19.88 16.97
C SER A 340 2.09 -19.00 16.54
N ALA A 341 2.18 -18.70 15.25
CA ALA A 341 3.22 -17.79 14.73
C ALA A 341 3.03 -16.34 15.19
N ARG A 342 1.78 -15.90 15.39
CA ARG A 342 1.46 -14.57 15.95
C ARG A 342 1.88 -14.50 17.41
N GLU A 343 1.51 -15.49 18.23
CA GLU A 343 1.85 -15.55 19.66
C GLU A 343 3.37 -15.60 19.88
N SER A 344 4.08 -16.50 19.19
CA SER A 344 5.54 -16.54 19.25
C SER A 344 6.18 -15.20 18.84
N SER A 345 5.63 -14.55 17.80
CA SER A 345 6.16 -13.28 17.33
C SER A 345 5.90 -12.14 18.31
N VAL A 346 4.76 -12.11 19.01
CA VAL A 346 4.49 -11.11 20.05
C VAL A 346 5.51 -11.22 21.18
N ASN A 347 5.78 -12.43 21.66
CA ASN A 347 6.73 -12.69 22.74
C ASN A 347 8.16 -12.28 22.39
N ILE A 348 8.57 -12.47 21.12
CA ILE A 348 9.91 -12.06 20.65
C ILE A 348 9.97 -10.57 20.35
N LYS A 349 8.84 -9.97 19.89
CA LYS A 349 8.79 -8.58 19.44
C LYS A 349 8.81 -7.59 20.57
N SER A 350 8.08 -7.84 21.65
CA SER A 350 7.85 -6.87 22.71
C SER A 350 8.18 -7.46 24.06
N VAL A 351 9.21 -6.91 24.69
CA VAL A 351 9.63 -7.26 26.04
C VAL A 351 9.25 -6.13 26.97
N SER A 352 8.50 -6.44 28.03
CA SER A 352 8.17 -5.46 29.07
C SER A 352 9.37 -5.12 29.94
N TYR A 353 9.50 -3.87 30.34
CA TYR A 353 10.46 -3.48 31.37
C TYR A 353 10.02 -4.08 32.71
N THR A 354 10.85 -4.93 33.28
CA THR A 354 10.54 -5.65 34.51
C THR A 354 10.35 -4.74 35.73
N HIS A 355 11.04 -3.60 35.80
CA HIS A 355 10.90 -2.62 36.87
C HIS A 355 9.57 -1.85 36.88
N LEU A 356 8.84 -1.85 35.75
CA LEU A 356 7.48 -1.31 35.65
C LEU A 356 6.40 -2.39 35.84
N ARG A 357 6.82 -3.65 35.94
CA ARG A 357 5.91 -4.76 36.16
C ARG A 357 5.54 -4.82 37.65
N ALA A 358 4.25 -4.77 37.95
CA ALA A 358 3.81 -4.93 39.33
C ALA A 358 4.31 -6.27 39.92
N HIS A 359 4.75 -6.25 41.14
CA HIS A 359 5.26 -7.45 41.84
C HIS A 359 4.17 -8.45 42.17
N GLU A 360 2.95 -8.18 41.84
CA GLU A 360 1.81 -9.04 42.05
C GLU A 360 1.65 -10.09 40.98
N THR A 361 2.39 -11.20 41.35
CA THR A 361 2.43 -11.82 40.25
C THR A 361 2.13 -13.22 39.97
N LEU A 362 1.48 -13.97 40.69
CA LEU A 362 0.99 -15.32 40.42
C LEU A 362 -0.30 -15.40 39.58
N ARG A 363 -0.94 -14.30 39.25
CA ARG A 363 -2.22 -14.28 38.50
C ARG A 363 -2.08 -14.05 36.99
N HIS A 364 -0.89 -13.81 36.51
CA HIS A 364 -0.66 -13.39 35.09
C HIS A 364 0.49 -14.14 34.41
N LEU A 365 0.82 -15.30 34.87
CA LEU A 365 1.65 -16.26 34.15
C LEU A 365 0.81 -17.14 33.24
#